data_e5c93ed88cf6ff0bbfece69617d80ff4
#
_entry.id   e5c93ed88cf6ff0bbfece69617d80ff4
#
_cell.length_a   1.000
_cell.length_b   1.000
_cell.length_c   1.000
_cell.angle_alpha   90.00
_cell.angle_beta   90.00
_cell.angle_gamma   90.00
#
_symmetry.space_group_name_H-M   'P 1'
#
loop_
_entity.id
_entity.type
_entity.pdbx_description
1 polymer ?
#
loop_
_entity_poly.entity_id
_entity_poly.type
_entity_poly.pdbx_seq_one_letter_code
_entity_poly.pdbx_strand_id
1 'polypeptide(L)'
;MTADTLLESLIADAVTQRADLFDVPETNAFRVFNGFYEGAAELCVDKYADTAVILWMSKRESPSEDDIRRVTELCLERVPGVRNVLFKNRFAAEEAVRKGRLTAGNSPAERVREWGVEYPVDLRLNKDCGFYLDSALLRKWLLANAAGQRVLNTFAYTGSLGMAAAVGGASKVTQTDLNPNYLKETAPEIEYIMGDFFRVTAALRRAERLFDLLILDPPFFANARRSGKVDTANGIAGLINKIRPLAADGSRIVVVNNALFLSGRAFMDQLEGLAGDYISIGERIDVPASFFGYAAAGSVKLPADPAPFNHTTKIAILEVRRKDGRR
;
A
#
# COMPACT_ATOMS: atom_id res chain seq x y z
N MET A 1 -3.91 33.52 -15.45
CA MET A 1 -3.14 32.28 -15.59
C MET A 1 -4.07 31.28 -16.27
N THR A 2 -3.67 30.67 -17.36
CA THR A 2 -4.48 29.62 -18.00
C THR A 2 -4.48 28.36 -17.12
N ALA A 3 -5.43 27.45 -17.30
CA ALA A 3 -5.47 26.18 -16.55
C ALA A 3 -4.17 25.37 -16.77
N ASP A 4 -3.62 25.42 -17.97
CA ASP A 4 -2.37 24.73 -18.33
C ASP A 4 -1.16 25.28 -17.57
N THR A 5 -1.03 26.61 -17.48
CA THR A 5 0.05 27.26 -16.71
C THR A 5 -0.05 26.95 -15.23
N LEU A 6 -1.28 26.80 -14.71
CA LEU A 6 -1.50 26.43 -13.32
C LEU A 6 -1.04 24.99 -13.05
N LEU A 7 -1.45 24.02 -13.87
CA LEU A 7 -1.08 22.62 -13.70
C LEU A 7 0.44 22.42 -13.78
N GLU A 8 1.09 23.11 -14.73
CA GLU A 8 2.55 23.08 -14.86
C GLU A 8 3.23 23.59 -13.58
N SER A 9 2.75 24.71 -13.01
CA SER A 9 3.28 25.24 -11.74
C SER A 9 3.09 24.26 -10.60
N LEU A 10 1.90 23.66 -10.46
CA LEU A 10 1.60 22.71 -9.40
C LEU A 10 2.51 21.46 -9.45
N ILE A 11 2.75 20.92 -10.64
CA ILE A 11 3.66 19.76 -10.81
C ILE A 11 5.10 20.17 -10.53
N ALA A 12 5.55 21.33 -11.01
CA ALA A 12 6.90 21.82 -10.76
C ALA A 12 7.15 22.06 -9.24
N ASP A 13 6.20 22.65 -8.56
CA ASP A 13 6.26 22.85 -7.11
C ASP A 13 6.32 21.52 -6.36
N ALA A 14 5.49 20.53 -6.76
CA ALA A 14 5.48 19.21 -6.18
C ALA A 14 6.81 18.47 -6.38
N VAL A 15 7.41 18.56 -7.55
CA VAL A 15 8.76 18.02 -7.85
C VAL A 15 9.81 18.69 -6.97
N THR A 16 9.78 20.02 -6.85
CA THR A 16 10.71 20.79 -6.03
C THR A 16 10.63 20.38 -4.56
N GLN A 17 9.42 20.19 -4.03
CA GLN A 17 9.20 19.76 -2.64
C GLN A 17 9.67 18.34 -2.36
N ARG A 18 9.90 17.54 -3.39
CA ARG A 18 10.40 16.15 -3.33
C ARG A 18 11.81 16.00 -3.89
N ALA A 19 12.53 17.12 -4.07
CA ALA A 19 13.87 17.13 -4.70
C ALA A 19 14.79 16.07 -4.07
N ASP A 20 14.83 16.00 -2.75
CA ASP A 20 15.67 15.06 -2.03
C ASP A 20 15.41 13.59 -2.38
N LEU A 21 14.18 13.23 -2.79
CA LEU A 21 13.83 11.85 -3.13
C LEU A 21 14.39 11.41 -4.48
N PHE A 22 14.67 12.34 -5.38
CA PHE A 22 15.24 12.01 -6.68
C PHE A 22 16.73 11.68 -6.62
N ASP A 23 17.40 12.14 -5.55
CA ASP A 23 18.84 11.96 -5.33
C ASP A 23 19.18 10.78 -4.42
N VAL A 24 18.16 10.02 -3.92
CA VAL A 24 18.35 8.84 -3.06
C VAL A 24 18.53 7.59 -3.92
N PRO A 25 19.74 7.00 -4.01
CA PRO A 25 19.98 5.83 -4.85
C PRO A 25 19.21 4.58 -4.42
N GLU A 26 18.89 4.48 -3.12
CA GLU A 26 18.24 3.34 -2.50
C GLU A 26 16.72 3.32 -2.73
N THR A 27 16.13 4.43 -3.28
CA THR A 27 14.68 4.52 -3.49
C THR A 27 14.36 5.25 -4.79
N ASN A 28 13.60 4.61 -5.67
CA ASN A 28 13.18 5.17 -6.95
C ASN A 28 11.68 4.99 -7.23
N ALA A 29 10.90 4.68 -6.19
CA ALA A 29 9.45 4.53 -6.28
C ALA A 29 8.77 5.39 -5.20
N PHE A 30 8.06 6.44 -5.62
CA PHE A 30 7.33 7.35 -4.73
C PHE A 30 6.31 8.18 -5.51
N ARG A 31 5.35 8.79 -4.79
CA ARG A 31 4.39 9.72 -5.39
C ARG A 31 5.05 11.06 -5.63
N VAL A 32 4.99 11.53 -6.89
CA VAL A 32 5.52 12.83 -7.32
C VAL A 32 4.49 13.93 -7.14
N PHE A 33 3.22 13.64 -7.42
CA PHE A 33 2.14 14.62 -7.34
C PHE A 33 0.85 13.97 -6.84
N ASN A 34 0.24 14.55 -5.81
CA ASN A 34 -1.07 14.17 -5.31
C ASN A 34 -2.04 15.34 -5.45
N GLY A 35 -2.66 15.45 -6.62
CA GLY A 35 -3.47 16.60 -6.94
C GLY A 35 -4.64 16.87 -5.99
N PHE A 36 -5.15 15.83 -5.30
CA PHE A 36 -6.19 16.02 -4.28
C PHE A 36 -5.72 16.96 -3.16
N TYR A 37 -4.46 16.85 -2.74
CA TYR A 37 -3.87 17.73 -1.73
C TYR A 37 -3.13 18.93 -2.34
N GLU A 38 -2.69 18.82 -3.60
CA GLU A 38 -1.78 19.77 -4.25
C GLU A 38 -2.44 20.58 -5.38
N GLY A 39 -3.81 20.58 -5.45
CA GLY A 39 -4.55 21.57 -6.23
C GLY A 39 -5.16 21.11 -7.56
N ALA A 40 -5.03 19.83 -7.95
CA ALA A 40 -5.65 19.24 -9.14
C ALA A 40 -6.23 17.86 -8.82
N ALA A 41 -7.36 17.83 -8.14
CA ALA A 41 -7.94 16.66 -7.46
C ALA A 41 -8.14 15.41 -8.33
N GLU A 42 -8.22 15.59 -9.65
CA GLU A 42 -8.41 14.50 -10.61
C GLU A 42 -7.11 13.76 -10.94
N LEU A 43 -5.95 14.29 -10.56
CA LEU A 43 -4.67 13.83 -11.04
C LEU A 43 -3.74 13.37 -9.91
N CYS A 44 -3.14 12.18 -10.06
CA CYS A 44 -1.94 11.82 -9.32
C CYS A 44 -0.84 11.38 -10.30
N VAL A 45 0.42 11.64 -9.93
CA VAL A 45 1.60 11.17 -10.66
C VAL A 45 2.48 10.39 -9.70
N ASP A 46 2.66 9.11 -9.99
CA ASP A 46 3.56 8.21 -9.26
C ASP A 46 4.79 7.88 -10.11
N LYS A 47 5.95 7.85 -9.49
CA LYS A 47 7.19 7.42 -10.13
C LYS A 47 7.52 5.99 -9.72
N TYR A 48 7.84 5.15 -10.71
CA TYR A 48 8.33 3.79 -10.57
C TYR A 48 9.57 3.62 -11.44
N ALA A 49 10.75 3.70 -10.85
CA ALA A 49 12.04 3.73 -11.54
C ALA A 49 12.09 4.85 -12.60
N ASP A 50 12.15 4.52 -13.89
CA ASP A 50 12.14 5.46 -15.00
C ASP A 50 10.74 5.66 -15.63
N THR A 51 9.70 5.16 -15.00
CA THR A 51 8.32 5.28 -15.48
C THR A 51 7.49 6.19 -14.57
N ALA A 52 6.90 7.23 -15.14
CA ALA A 52 5.82 7.97 -14.49
C ALA A 52 4.47 7.29 -14.79
N VAL A 53 3.67 7.08 -13.75
CA VAL A 53 2.30 6.59 -13.88
C VAL A 53 1.34 7.74 -13.58
N ILE A 54 0.62 8.18 -14.60
CA ILE A 54 -0.45 9.16 -14.48
C ILE A 54 -1.73 8.42 -14.09
N LEU A 55 -2.29 8.75 -12.93
CA LEU A 55 -3.53 8.20 -12.43
C LEU A 55 -4.63 9.25 -12.54
N TRP A 56 -5.61 9.02 -13.41
CA TRP A 56 -6.81 9.85 -13.46
C TRP A 56 -7.82 9.37 -12.42
N MET A 57 -8.18 10.27 -11.50
CA MET A 57 -8.92 9.96 -10.28
C MET A 57 -10.37 10.46 -10.31
N SER A 58 -10.85 11.08 -11.41
CA SER A 58 -12.22 11.54 -11.54
C SER A 58 -13.17 10.40 -11.93
N LYS A 59 -14.34 10.37 -11.30
CA LYS A 59 -15.46 9.50 -11.67
C LYS A 59 -16.45 10.21 -12.63
N ARG A 60 -16.37 11.52 -12.71
CA ARG A 60 -17.35 12.35 -13.42
C ARG A 60 -16.94 12.60 -14.86
N GLU A 61 -15.66 12.80 -15.10
CA GLU A 61 -15.12 13.20 -16.36
C GLU A 61 -13.93 12.30 -16.74
N SER A 62 -13.87 11.93 -18.00
CA SER A 62 -12.67 11.33 -18.59
C SER A 62 -11.81 12.45 -19.19
N PRO A 63 -10.48 12.38 -19.08
CA PRO A 63 -9.62 13.39 -19.69
C PRO A 63 -9.69 13.30 -21.20
N SER A 64 -9.51 14.42 -21.88
CA SER A 64 -9.31 14.46 -23.33
C SER A 64 -7.93 13.88 -23.69
N GLU A 65 -7.74 13.53 -24.97
CA GLU A 65 -6.40 13.12 -25.46
C GLU A 65 -5.38 14.27 -25.34
N ASP A 66 -5.83 15.52 -25.43
CA ASP A 66 -4.99 16.70 -25.26
C ASP A 66 -4.54 16.85 -23.81
N ASP A 67 -5.42 16.61 -22.82
CA ASP A 67 -5.07 16.60 -21.40
C ASP A 67 -4.02 15.51 -21.12
N ILE A 68 -4.26 14.29 -21.65
CA ILE A 68 -3.34 13.16 -21.47
C ILE A 68 -1.98 13.49 -22.08
N ARG A 69 -1.94 14.04 -23.29
CA ARG A 69 -0.70 14.44 -23.95
C ARG A 69 0.03 15.49 -23.12
N ARG A 70 -0.67 16.53 -22.67
CA ARG A 70 -0.08 17.62 -21.90
C ARG A 70 0.55 17.12 -20.59
N VAL A 71 -0.16 16.29 -19.82
CA VAL A 71 0.40 15.74 -18.58
C VAL A 71 1.57 14.79 -18.86
N THR A 72 1.52 14.05 -19.98
CA THR A 72 2.63 13.21 -20.43
C THR A 72 3.89 14.03 -20.70
N GLU A 73 3.77 15.12 -21.45
CA GLU A 73 4.87 16.05 -21.72
C GLU A 73 5.44 16.64 -20.43
N LEU A 74 4.58 17.10 -19.51
CA LEU A 74 5.01 17.62 -18.21
C LEU A 74 5.77 16.58 -17.38
N CYS A 75 5.34 15.30 -17.40
CA CYS A 75 6.08 14.24 -16.73
C CYS A 75 7.47 14.03 -17.29
N LEU A 76 7.62 14.04 -18.63
CA LEU A 76 8.93 13.89 -19.30
C LEU A 76 9.85 15.09 -19.06
N GLU A 77 9.30 16.30 -19.03
CA GLU A 77 10.06 17.54 -18.89
C GLU A 77 10.45 17.84 -17.43
N ARG A 78 9.55 17.58 -16.48
CA ARG A 78 9.66 18.07 -15.11
C ARG A 78 10.03 17.01 -14.07
N VAL A 79 9.76 15.72 -14.37
CA VAL A 79 10.05 14.64 -13.39
C VAL A 79 11.41 14.02 -13.67
N PRO A 80 12.41 14.20 -12.80
CA PRO A 80 13.76 13.73 -13.05
C PRO A 80 13.82 12.21 -13.28
N GLY A 81 14.57 11.81 -14.32
CA GLY A 81 14.85 10.41 -14.64
C GLY A 81 13.66 9.63 -15.24
N VAL A 82 12.56 10.29 -15.59
CA VAL A 82 11.44 9.67 -16.29
C VAL A 82 11.74 9.58 -17.78
N ARG A 83 11.51 8.41 -18.37
CA ARG A 83 11.65 8.10 -19.80
C ARG A 83 10.41 7.44 -20.39
N ASN A 84 9.59 6.84 -19.54
CA ASN A 84 8.36 6.17 -19.91
C ASN A 84 7.20 6.79 -19.16
N VAL A 85 6.04 6.91 -19.80
CA VAL A 85 4.81 7.42 -19.17
C VAL A 85 3.67 6.45 -19.43
N LEU A 86 3.04 5.98 -18.37
CA LEU A 86 1.87 5.11 -18.39
C LEU A 86 0.66 5.89 -17.87
N PHE A 87 -0.36 6.03 -18.71
CA PHE A 87 -1.63 6.65 -18.30
C PHE A 87 -2.66 5.60 -17.90
N LYS A 88 -3.34 5.81 -16.77
CA LYS A 88 -4.42 4.97 -16.25
C LYS A 88 -5.62 5.81 -15.84
N ASN A 89 -6.81 5.49 -16.38
CA ASN A 89 -8.06 6.00 -15.83
C ASN A 89 -8.66 4.95 -14.90
N ARG A 90 -8.58 5.19 -13.59
CA ARG A 90 -9.00 4.24 -12.55
C ARG A 90 -10.49 3.90 -12.57
N PHE A 91 -11.31 4.76 -13.15
CA PHE A 91 -12.76 4.64 -13.17
C PHE A 91 -13.35 4.34 -14.55
N ALA A 92 -12.50 4.15 -15.56
CA ALA A 92 -12.95 3.76 -16.89
C ALA A 92 -13.75 2.45 -16.84
N ALA A 93 -14.76 2.31 -17.69
CA ALA A 93 -15.55 1.10 -17.82
C ALA A 93 -14.69 -0.07 -18.32
N GLU A 94 -13.82 0.19 -19.29
CA GLU A 94 -12.96 -0.80 -19.94
C GLU A 94 -11.76 -1.16 -19.07
N GLU A 95 -11.53 -2.46 -18.90
CA GLU A 95 -10.40 -2.97 -18.12
C GLU A 95 -9.05 -2.56 -18.70
N ALA A 96 -8.91 -2.57 -20.04
CA ALA A 96 -7.69 -2.17 -20.71
C ALA A 96 -7.28 -0.73 -20.37
N VAL A 97 -8.25 0.19 -20.30
CA VAL A 97 -8.02 1.60 -19.92
C VAL A 97 -7.65 1.72 -18.45
N ARG A 98 -8.25 0.91 -17.57
CA ARG A 98 -7.86 0.86 -16.15
C ARG A 98 -6.46 0.27 -15.95
N LYS A 99 -6.08 -0.73 -16.73
CA LYS A 99 -4.70 -1.30 -16.72
C LYS A 99 -3.67 -0.33 -17.26
N GLY A 100 -4.08 0.57 -18.12
CA GLY A 100 -3.28 1.67 -18.63
C GLY A 100 -2.59 1.40 -19.95
N ARG A 101 -2.27 2.51 -20.64
CA ARG A 101 -1.55 2.53 -21.92
C ARG A 101 -0.29 3.40 -21.79
N LEU A 102 0.77 3.02 -22.48
CA LEU A 102 1.91 3.90 -22.65
C LEU A 102 1.50 5.12 -23.51
N THR A 103 1.83 6.30 -23.01
CA THR A 103 1.68 7.56 -23.75
C THR A 103 3.03 8.08 -24.21
N ALA A 104 4.12 7.61 -23.60
CA ALA A 104 5.49 7.87 -24.05
C ALA A 104 6.42 6.72 -23.62
N GLY A 105 7.52 6.56 -24.35
CA GLY A 105 8.53 5.54 -24.10
C GLY A 105 8.21 4.19 -24.76
N ASN A 106 8.96 3.15 -24.37
CA ASN A 106 8.91 1.83 -25.01
C ASN A 106 8.29 0.74 -24.13
N SER A 107 8.59 0.76 -22.82
CA SER A 107 8.07 -0.22 -21.84
C SER A 107 8.02 0.38 -20.44
N PRO A 108 7.00 0.05 -19.64
CA PRO A 108 6.98 0.45 -18.24
C PRO A 108 8.04 -0.32 -17.46
N ALA A 109 8.47 0.26 -16.32
CA ALA A 109 9.40 -0.40 -15.41
C ALA A 109 8.82 -1.73 -14.90
N GLU A 110 9.68 -2.75 -14.81
CA GLU A 110 9.36 -4.08 -14.27
C GLU A 110 9.97 -4.30 -12.87
N ARG A 111 10.83 -3.39 -12.42
CA ARG A 111 11.45 -3.39 -11.10
C ARG A 111 11.51 -1.98 -10.53
N VAL A 112 11.39 -1.91 -9.23
CA VAL A 112 11.62 -0.69 -8.44
C VAL A 112 12.56 -1.00 -7.30
N ARG A 113 13.23 0.05 -6.81
CA ARG A 113 14.06 -0.02 -5.61
C ARG A 113 13.44 0.84 -4.52
N GLU A 114 13.34 0.30 -3.32
CA GLU A 114 12.90 1.02 -2.14
C GLU A 114 13.69 0.55 -0.92
N TRP A 115 14.33 1.47 -0.22
CA TRP A 115 15.21 1.20 0.92
C TRP A 115 16.32 0.19 0.60
N GLY A 116 16.87 0.24 -0.61
CA GLY A 116 17.92 -0.66 -1.08
C GLY A 116 17.42 -2.02 -1.56
N VAL A 117 16.14 -2.34 -1.40
CA VAL A 117 15.55 -3.61 -1.85
C VAL A 117 14.94 -3.46 -3.23
N GLU A 118 15.20 -4.41 -4.11
CA GLU A 118 14.55 -4.48 -5.42
C GLU A 118 13.27 -5.30 -5.37
N TYR A 119 12.17 -4.71 -5.85
CA TYR A 119 10.87 -5.34 -5.95
C TYR A 119 10.47 -5.49 -7.41
N PRO A 120 10.00 -6.67 -7.84
CA PRO A 120 9.35 -6.83 -9.13
C PRO A 120 8.00 -6.09 -9.08
N VAL A 121 7.66 -5.38 -10.16
CA VAL A 121 6.40 -4.68 -10.31
C VAL A 121 5.77 -4.99 -11.67
N ASP A 122 4.44 -5.01 -11.71
CA ASP A 122 3.67 -5.01 -12.94
C ASP A 122 2.74 -3.81 -12.91
N LEU A 123 3.18 -2.72 -13.52
CA LEU A 123 2.45 -1.45 -13.51
C LEU A 123 1.11 -1.54 -14.27
N ARG A 124 0.84 -2.64 -14.98
CA ARG A 124 -0.41 -2.92 -15.69
C ARG A 124 -1.25 -4.04 -15.06
N LEU A 125 -0.86 -4.53 -13.89
CA LEU A 125 -1.53 -5.67 -13.25
C LEU A 125 -3.03 -5.40 -13.04
N ASN A 126 -3.37 -4.23 -12.53
CA ASN A 126 -4.74 -3.81 -12.23
C ASN A 126 -4.91 -2.30 -12.48
N LYS A 127 -5.99 -1.73 -11.94
CA LYS A 127 -6.20 -0.27 -11.87
C LYS A 127 -5.17 0.46 -10.96
N ASP A 128 -4.50 -0.26 -10.08
CA ASP A 128 -3.29 0.17 -9.36
C ASP A 128 -2.03 -0.34 -10.06
N CYS A 129 -0.87 -0.17 -9.43
CA CYS A 129 0.42 -0.51 -10.02
C CYS A 129 1.07 -1.76 -9.41
N GLY A 130 0.32 -2.56 -8.66
CA GLY A 130 0.85 -3.76 -8.02
C GLY A 130 1.84 -3.51 -6.88
N PHE A 131 2.18 -2.25 -6.59
CA PHE A 131 3.10 -1.86 -5.54
C PHE A 131 2.58 -0.58 -4.86
N TYR A 132 2.20 -0.68 -3.60
CA TYR A 132 1.57 0.41 -2.85
C TYR A 132 2.62 1.32 -2.21
N LEU A 133 2.66 2.59 -2.65
CA LEU A 133 3.64 3.58 -2.20
C LEU A 133 3.35 4.11 -0.78
N ASP A 134 2.11 4.05 -0.32
CA ASP A 134 1.71 4.39 1.05
C ASP A 134 2.25 3.41 2.09
N SER A 135 2.63 2.20 1.69
CA SER A 135 3.22 1.19 2.58
C SER A 135 4.75 1.26 2.70
N ALA A 136 5.40 2.28 2.12
CA ALA A 136 6.87 2.37 2.10
C ALA A 136 7.50 2.38 3.50
N LEU A 137 6.93 3.13 4.46
CA LEU A 137 7.45 3.14 5.84
C LEU A 137 7.16 1.84 6.59
N LEU A 138 6.09 1.12 6.24
CA LEU A 138 5.86 -0.24 6.75
C LEU A 138 6.91 -1.21 6.22
N ARG A 139 7.27 -1.15 4.94
CA ARG A 139 8.37 -1.98 4.40
C ARG A 139 9.70 -1.66 5.08
N LYS A 140 10.00 -0.36 5.30
CA LYS A 140 11.18 0.05 6.08
C LYS A 140 11.19 -0.53 7.50
N TRP A 141 10.03 -0.50 8.17
CA TRP A 141 9.89 -1.07 9.50
C TRP A 141 10.11 -2.59 9.49
N LEU A 142 9.57 -3.30 8.49
CA LEU A 142 9.75 -4.76 8.34
C LEU A 142 11.23 -5.12 8.12
N LEU A 143 11.95 -4.35 7.30
CA LEU A 143 13.40 -4.51 7.10
C LEU A 143 14.17 -4.43 8.42
N ALA A 144 13.77 -3.56 9.31
CA ALA A 144 14.45 -3.34 10.60
C ALA A 144 14.02 -4.32 11.71
N ASN A 145 12.84 -4.95 11.58
CA ASN A 145 12.20 -5.65 12.69
C ASN A 145 11.88 -7.13 12.42
N ALA A 146 12.17 -7.67 11.24
CA ALA A 146 11.82 -9.06 10.90
C ALA A 146 12.94 -10.07 11.17
N ALA A 147 14.15 -9.65 11.55
CA ALA A 147 15.28 -10.54 11.72
C ALA A 147 15.01 -11.71 12.69
N GLY A 148 15.23 -12.94 12.23
CA GLY A 148 14.99 -14.18 12.97
C GLY A 148 13.53 -14.57 13.16
N GLN A 149 12.56 -13.76 12.71
CA GLN A 149 11.13 -13.95 12.95
C GLN A 149 10.50 -14.91 11.93
N ARG A 150 9.53 -15.71 12.37
CA ARG A 150 8.59 -16.43 11.50
C ARG A 150 7.46 -15.46 11.16
N VAL A 151 7.34 -15.10 9.88
CA VAL A 151 6.39 -14.08 9.41
C VAL A 151 5.22 -14.71 8.69
N LEU A 152 4.00 -14.28 9.01
CA LEU A 152 2.78 -14.56 8.24
C LEU A 152 2.27 -13.28 7.61
N ASN A 153 2.30 -13.18 6.29
CA ASN A 153 1.72 -12.07 5.53
C ASN A 153 0.39 -12.52 4.89
N THR A 154 -0.73 -12.03 5.44
CA THR A 154 -2.06 -12.34 4.92
C THR A 154 -2.56 -11.23 3.99
N PHE A 155 -3.38 -11.59 2.98
CA PHE A 155 -3.79 -10.69 1.91
C PHE A 155 -2.57 -10.08 1.20
N ALA A 156 -1.60 -10.96 0.90
CA ALA A 156 -0.25 -10.54 0.54
C ALA A 156 -0.16 -9.78 -0.79
N TYR A 157 -1.19 -9.86 -1.64
CA TYR A 157 -1.22 -9.25 -2.97
C TYR A 157 0.04 -9.65 -3.77
N THR A 158 0.83 -8.68 -4.25
CA THR A 158 2.08 -8.96 -4.97
C THR A 158 3.25 -9.37 -4.06
N GLY A 159 3.06 -9.39 -2.74
CA GLY A 159 4.02 -9.92 -1.79
C GLY A 159 5.10 -8.94 -1.31
N SER A 160 4.98 -7.64 -1.60
CA SER A 160 6.04 -6.66 -1.27
C SER A 160 6.36 -6.58 0.23
N LEU A 161 5.37 -6.72 1.11
CA LEU A 161 5.60 -6.72 2.57
C LEU A 161 6.36 -7.96 3.03
N GLY A 162 5.99 -9.14 2.50
CA GLY A 162 6.74 -10.37 2.81
C GLY A 162 8.15 -10.37 2.25
N MET A 163 8.38 -9.78 1.07
CA MET A 163 9.72 -9.59 0.52
C MET A 163 10.55 -8.69 1.43
N ALA A 164 10.00 -7.57 1.91
CA ALA A 164 10.69 -6.70 2.87
C ALA A 164 11.06 -7.46 4.15
N ALA A 165 10.16 -8.29 4.68
CA ALA A 165 10.45 -9.12 5.84
C ALA A 165 11.55 -10.16 5.57
N ALA A 166 11.54 -10.82 4.41
CA ALA A 166 12.56 -11.79 4.03
C ALA A 166 13.94 -11.13 3.93
N VAL A 167 14.05 -10.00 3.23
CA VAL A 167 15.32 -9.23 3.13
C VAL A 167 15.74 -8.69 4.49
N GLY A 168 14.80 -8.33 5.38
CA GLY A 168 15.04 -7.95 6.77
C GLY A 168 15.51 -9.10 7.67
N GLY A 169 15.76 -10.28 7.10
CA GLY A 169 16.35 -11.43 7.82
C GLY A 169 15.33 -12.31 8.54
N ALA A 170 14.05 -12.29 8.14
CA ALA A 170 13.07 -13.24 8.65
C ALA A 170 13.56 -14.69 8.48
N SER A 171 13.39 -15.53 9.51
CA SER A 171 13.81 -16.94 9.44
C SER A 171 12.93 -17.75 8.49
N LYS A 172 11.67 -17.35 8.34
CA LYS A 172 10.72 -17.89 7.36
C LYS A 172 9.61 -16.88 7.13
N VAL A 173 9.21 -16.72 5.87
CA VAL A 173 8.03 -15.93 5.48
C VAL A 173 6.99 -16.85 4.86
N THR A 174 5.76 -16.78 5.34
CA THR A 174 4.59 -17.43 4.74
C THR A 174 3.68 -16.34 4.20
N GLN A 175 3.41 -16.32 2.91
CA GLN A 175 2.50 -15.38 2.27
C GLN A 175 1.23 -16.09 1.81
N THR A 176 0.08 -15.45 1.97
CA THR A 176 -1.19 -16.00 1.50
C THR A 176 -2.04 -14.94 0.82
N ASP A 177 -2.61 -15.31 -0.32
CA ASP A 177 -3.59 -14.53 -1.05
C ASP A 177 -4.60 -15.46 -1.74
N LEU A 178 -5.77 -14.93 -2.05
CA LEU A 178 -6.81 -15.67 -2.77
C LEU A 178 -6.49 -15.82 -4.25
N ASN A 179 -5.82 -14.80 -4.83
CA ASN A 179 -5.55 -14.74 -6.27
C ASN A 179 -4.14 -15.28 -6.60
N PRO A 180 -4.03 -16.43 -7.28
CA PRO A 180 -2.74 -17.03 -7.62
C PRO A 180 -1.88 -16.18 -8.56
N ASN A 181 -2.50 -15.24 -9.30
CA ASN A 181 -1.77 -14.40 -10.25
C ASN A 181 -0.96 -13.28 -9.57
N TYR A 182 -1.16 -13.05 -8.27
CA TYR A 182 -0.48 -11.98 -7.55
C TYR A 182 0.83 -12.43 -6.93
N LEU A 183 0.84 -13.62 -6.35
CA LEU A 183 2.02 -14.16 -5.68
C LEU A 183 2.93 -14.83 -6.71
N LYS A 184 4.03 -14.16 -7.05
CA LYS A 184 5.11 -14.73 -7.85
C LYS A 184 6.18 -15.23 -6.90
N GLU A 185 6.70 -16.44 -7.11
CA GLU A 185 7.84 -16.97 -6.37
C GLU A 185 9.06 -16.07 -6.64
N THR A 186 9.52 -15.39 -5.60
CA THR A 186 10.61 -14.41 -5.72
C THR A 186 11.84 -14.75 -4.88
N ALA A 187 11.69 -15.58 -3.84
CA ALA A 187 12.79 -15.98 -2.96
C ALA A 187 12.52 -17.36 -2.32
N PRO A 188 13.55 -18.20 -2.16
CA PRO A 188 13.41 -19.55 -1.58
C PRO A 188 12.87 -19.55 -0.14
N GLU A 189 13.10 -18.48 0.61
CA GLU A 189 12.69 -18.34 2.00
C GLU A 189 11.18 -18.02 2.15
N ILE A 190 10.51 -17.75 1.02
CA ILE A 190 9.10 -17.38 1.01
C ILE A 190 8.23 -18.57 0.59
N GLU A 191 7.42 -19.03 1.53
CA GLU A 191 6.38 -20.03 1.29
C GLU A 191 5.09 -19.33 0.82
N TYR A 192 4.51 -19.81 -0.27
CA TYR A 192 3.26 -19.28 -0.82
C TYR A 192 2.12 -20.26 -0.60
N ILE A 193 1.06 -19.81 0.09
CA ILE A 193 -0.16 -20.58 0.31
C ILE A 193 -1.33 -19.84 -0.35
N MET A 194 -1.75 -20.30 -1.50
CA MET A 194 -2.91 -19.74 -2.19
C MET A 194 -4.21 -20.26 -1.61
N GLY A 195 -5.13 -19.35 -1.29
CA GLY A 195 -6.42 -19.71 -0.77
C GLY A 195 -7.16 -18.62 -0.01
N ASP A 196 -8.39 -18.93 0.32
CA ASP A 196 -9.23 -18.08 1.13
C ASP A 196 -8.65 -17.90 2.54
N PHE A 197 -8.63 -16.66 3.03
CA PHE A 197 -8.06 -16.29 4.33
C PHE A 197 -8.57 -17.18 5.48
N PHE A 198 -9.88 -17.43 5.56
CA PHE A 198 -10.45 -18.21 6.65
C PHE A 198 -10.07 -19.70 6.59
N ARG A 199 -9.99 -20.25 5.37
CA ARG A 199 -9.56 -21.63 5.16
C ARG A 199 -8.07 -21.81 5.47
N VAL A 200 -7.24 -20.90 4.97
CA VAL A 200 -5.78 -20.95 5.19
C VAL A 200 -5.46 -20.79 6.69
N THR A 201 -6.01 -19.78 7.34
CA THR A 201 -5.76 -19.57 8.78
C THR A 201 -6.27 -20.75 9.63
N ALA A 202 -7.40 -21.35 9.28
CA ALA A 202 -7.88 -22.56 9.96
C ALA A 202 -6.96 -23.77 9.73
N ALA A 203 -6.38 -23.94 8.53
CA ALA A 203 -5.42 -25.00 8.24
C ALA A 203 -4.10 -24.80 9.02
N LEU A 204 -3.56 -23.57 9.01
CA LEU A 204 -2.36 -23.22 9.79
C LEU A 204 -2.55 -23.47 11.29
N ARG A 205 -3.73 -23.13 11.81
CA ARG A 205 -4.08 -23.39 13.22
C ARG A 205 -4.16 -24.91 13.54
N ARG A 206 -4.75 -25.72 12.65
CA ARG A 206 -4.78 -27.20 12.84
C ARG A 206 -3.38 -27.82 12.77
N ALA A 207 -2.48 -27.20 11.97
CA ALA A 207 -1.08 -27.59 11.90
C ALA A 207 -0.23 -27.00 13.04
N GLU A 208 -0.85 -26.36 14.02
CA GLU A 208 -0.21 -25.74 15.21
C GLU A 208 0.93 -24.77 14.85
N ARG A 209 0.88 -24.16 13.66
CA ARG A 209 1.90 -23.19 13.24
C ARG A 209 1.78 -21.91 14.03
N LEU A 210 2.91 -21.42 14.55
CA LEU A 210 3.00 -20.15 15.26
C LEU A 210 3.94 -19.20 14.52
N PHE A 211 3.63 -17.91 14.60
CA PHE A 211 4.35 -16.83 13.95
C PHE A 211 4.69 -15.72 14.95
N ASP A 212 5.86 -15.13 14.78
CA ASP A 212 6.38 -14.09 15.65
C ASP A 212 5.98 -12.69 15.14
N LEU A 213 5.67 -12.58 13.85
CA LEU A 213 5.18 -11.37 13.21
C LEU A 213 4.07 -11.72 12.21
N LEU A 214 2.90 -11.13 12.39
CA LEU A 214 1.74 -11.34 11.53
C LEU A 214 1.37 -10.01 10.86
N ILE A 215 1.10 -10.03 9.56
CA ILE A 215 0.68 -8.86 8.78
C ILE A 215 -0.75 -9.10 8.31
N LEU A 216 -1.63 -8.17 8.63
CA LEU A 216 -3.04 -8.19 8.29
C LEU A 216 -3.37 -6.92 7.50
N ASP A 217 -3.35 -7.01 6.17
CA ASP A 217 -3.65 -5.93 5.23
C ASP A 217 -4.86 -6.29 4.34
N PRO A 218 -6.06 -6.40 4.92
CA PRO A 218 -7.22 -6.82 4.17
C PRO A 218 -7.65 -5.76 3.17
N PRO A 219 -8.09 -6.15 1.95
CA PRO A 219 -8.64 -5.21 1.00
C PRO A 219 -9.90 -4.55 1.56
N PHE A 220 -10.02 -3.22 1.36
CA PHE A 220 -11.24 -2.50 1.68
C PHE A 220 -12.33 -2.83 0.67
N PHE A 221 -13.31 -3.66 1.06
CA PHE A 221 -14.46 -3.97 0.23
C PHE A 221 -15.61 -3.01 0.48
N ALA A 222 -15.75 -2.03 -0.40
CA ALA A 222 -17.03 -1.33 -0.56
C ALA A 222 -18.14 -2.25 -1.16
N ASN A 223 -17.81 -3.49 -1.56
CA ASN A 223 -18.69 -4.43 -2.24
C ASN A 223 -18.68 -5.84 -1.61
N ALA A 224 -19.05 -5.93 -0.34
CA ALA A 224 -19.29 -7.22 0.35
C ALA A 224 -20.53 -8.00 -0.16
N ARG A 225 -21.04 -7.67 -1.36
CA ARG A 225 -22.26 -8.32 -1.91
C ARG A 225 -22.01 -9.61 -2.71
N ARG A 226 -20.77 -10.03 -2.95
CA ARG A 226 -20.48 -11.21 -3.79
C ARG A 226 -19.66 -12.34 -3.17
N SER A 227 -19.02 -12.11 -2.03
CA SER A 227 -18.33 -13.20 -1.30
C SER A 227 -18.65 -13.05 0.18
N GLY A 228 -19.47 -13.92 0.73
CA GLY A 228 -19.95 -14.00 2.10
C GLY A 228 -19.38 -12.96 3.07
N LYS A 229 -20.20 -12.01 3.47
CA LYS A 229 -20.02 -10.98 4.51
C LYS A 229 -18.70 -11.04 5.29
N VAL A 230 -17.67 -10.33 4.84
CA VAL A 230 -16.73 -9.70 5.75
C VAL A 230 -17.28 -8.28 5.97
N ASP A 231 -18.02 -8.10 7.03
CA ASP A 231 -18.51 -6.79 7.46
C ASP A 231 -17.33 -6.01 8.03
N THR A 232 -16.72 -5.15 7.22
CA THR A 232 -15.52 -4.39 7.58
C THR A 232 -15.77 -3.26 8.56
N ALA A 233 -17.01 -2.88 8.82
CA ALA A 233 -17.32 -1.93 9.90
C ALA A 233 -17.14 -2.55 11.30
N ASN A 234 -17.37 -3.88 11.42
CA ASN A 234 -17.02 -4.67 12.60
C ASN A 234 -15.85 -5.64 12.31
N GLY A 235 -15.26 -5.55 11.12
CA GLY A 235 -14.54 -6.65 10.49
C GLY A 235 -13.09 -6.80 10.92
N ILE A 236 -12.38 -5.71 11.28
CA ILE A 236 -10.95 -5.83 11.60
C ILE A 236 -10.73 -6.63 12.88
N ALA A 237 -11.56 -6.42 13.89
CA ALA A 237 -11.53 -7.19 15.14
C ALA A 237 -11.78 -8.69 14.90
N GLY A 238 -12.73 -9.00 14.01
CA GLY A 238 -13.01 -10.37 13.58
C GLY A 238 -11.82 -11.04 12.91
N LEU A 239 -11.12 -10.33 12.02
CA LEU A 239 -9.93 -10.83 11.32
C LEU A 239 -8.76 -11.02 12.30
N ILE A 240 -8.52 -10.06 13.20
CA ILE A 240 -7.51 -10.17 14.26
C ILE A 240 -7.78 -11.41 15.11
N ASN A 241 -9.03 -11.64 15.53
CA ASN A 241 -9.39 -12.83 16.31
C ASN A 241 -9.20 -14.16 15.56
N LYS A 242 -9.16 -14.15 14.20
CA LYS A 242 -8.85 -15.35 13.39
C LYS A 242 -7.35 -15.64 13.34
N ILE A 243 -6.50 -14.61 13.28
CA ILE A 243 -5.04 -14.81 13.21
C ILE A 243 -4.37 -14.85 14.59
N ARG A 244 -4.96 -14.26 15.62
CA ARG A 244 -4.41 -14.27 16.99
C ARG A 244 -4.02 -15.67 17.51
N PRO A 245 -4.78 -16.75 17.25
CA PRO A 245 -4.36 -18.11 17.66
C PRO A 245 -3.05 -18.59 17.00
N LEU A 246 -2.63 -17.96 15.88
CA LEU A 246 -1.38 -18.24 15.18
C LEU A 246 -0.21 -17.38 15.70
N ALA A 247 -0.47 -16.43 16.57
CA ALA A 247 0.52 -15.54 17.15
C ALA A 247 1.28 -16.27 18.28
N ALA A 248 2.60 -16.27 18.25
CA ALA A 248 3.45 -16.75 19.33
C ALA A 248 3.40 -15.79 20.54
N ASP A 249 3.85 -16.22 21.70
CA ASP A 249 4.01 -15.35 22.86
C ASP A 249 5.09 -14.29 22.61
N GLY A 250 4.75 -13.02 22.88
CA GLY A 250 5.61 -11.86 22.55
C GLY A 250 5.62 -11.48 21.08
N SER A 251 4.71 -12.03 20.26
CA SER A 251 4.60 -11.70 18.85
C SER A 251 3.94 -10.35 18.59
N ARG A 252 4.06 -9.86 17.35
CA ARG A 252 3.43 -8.61 16.89
C ARG A 252 2.46 -8.86 15.75
N ILE A 253 1.35 -8.12 15.74
CA ILE A 253 0.40 -8.10 14.62
C ILE A 253 0.39 -6.70 14.02
N VAL A 254 0.85 -6.57 12.79
CA VAL A 254 0.70 -5.35 11.96
C VAL A 254 -0.70 -5.36 11.38
N VAL A 255 -1.46 -4.30 11.63
CA VAL A 255 -2.83 -4.14 11.13
C VAL A 255 -2.87 -2.92 10.22
N VAL A 256 -3.23 -3.13 8.96
CA VAL A 256 -3.41 -2.07 7.96
C VAL A 256 -4.90 -1.87 7.70
N ASN A 257 -5.33 -0.61 7.65
CA ASN A 257 -6.69 -0.23 7.27
C ASN A 257 -6.65 0.98 6.34
N ASN A 258 -7.11 0.81 5.11
CA ASN A 258 -7.16 1.83 4.07
C ASN A 258 -8.58 2.36 3.78
N ALA A 259 -9.53 2.16 4.70
CA ALA A 259 -10.90 2.64 4.58
C ALA A 259 -10.97 4.16 4.69
N LEU A 260 -11.35 4.84 3.60
CA LEU A 260 -11.40 6.30 3.49
C LEU A 260 -12.45 6.94 4.43
N PHE A 261 -13.54 6.24 4.73
CA PHE A 261 -14.65 6.73 5.54
C PHE A 261 -14.60 6.30 7.00
N LEU A 262 -13.58 5.54 7.39
CA LEU A 262 -13.31 5.19 8.78
C LEU A 262 -12.31 6.19 9.35
N SER A 263 -12.70 6.94 10.39
CA SER A 263 -11.78 7.85 11.06
C SER A 263 -10.66 7.09 11.78
N GLY A 264 -9.53 7.77 11.99
CA GLY A 264 -8.43 7.19 12.78
C GLY A 264 -8.87 6.87 14.20
N ARG A 265 -9.69 7.72 14.82
CA ARG A 265 -10.23 7.48 16.16
C ARG A 265 -11.11 6.23 16.18
N ALA A 266 -12.06 6.10 15.25
CA ALA A 266 -12.91 4.92 15.17
C ALA A 266 -12.13 3.62 14.92
N PHE A 267 -11.03 3.69 14.16
CA PHE A 267 -10.13 2.55 13.99
C PHE A 267 -9.40 2.22 15.30
N MET A 268 -8.90 3.23 16.02
CA MET A 268 -8.30 3.02 17.34
C MET A 268 -9.27 2.43 18.34
N ASP A 269 -10.52 2.91 18.39
CA ASP A 269 -11.56 2.37 19.28
C ASP A 269 -11.81 0.87 19.04
N GLN A 270 -11.77 0.43 17.77
CA GLN A 270 -11.87 -1.00 17.43
C GLN A 270 -10.67 -1.81 17.95
N LEU A 271 -9.45 -1.26 17.90
CA LEU A 271 -8.27 -1.91 18.43
C LEU A 271 -8.25 -1.89 19.97
N GLU A 272 -8.63 -0.77 20.57
CA GLU A 272 -8.77 -0.62 22.03
C GLU A 272 -9.80 -1.59 22.60
N GLY A 273 -10.89 -1.85 21.86
CA GLY A 273 -11.88 -2.88 22.22
C GLY A 273 -11.36 -4.33 22.23
N LEU A 274 -10.19 -4.57 21.61
CA LEU A 274 -9.49 -5.87 21.65
C LEU A 274 -8.39 -5.90 22.71
N ALA A 275 -7.96 -4.73 23.19
CA ALA A 275 -6.89 -4.60 24.16
C ALA A 275 -7.31 -5.19 25.53
N GLY A 276 -6.35 -5.77 26.24
CA GLY A 276 -6.53 -6.41 27.54
C GLY A 276 -5.27 -7.16 27.92
N ASP A 277 -5.40 -8.18 28.75
CA ASP A 277 -4.26 -8.93 29.29
C ASP A 277 -3.36 -9.59 28.22
N TYR A 278 -3.91 -9.82 27.01
CA TYR A 278 -3.26 -10.61 25.95
C TYR A 278 -3.00 -9.84 24.67
N ILE A 279 -3.51 -8.62 24.52
CA ILE A 279 -3.25 -7.73 23.40
C ILE A 279 -3.06 -6.32 23.95
N SER A 280 -1.96 -5.69 23.58
CA SER A 280 -1.73 -4.26 23.79
C SER A 280 -1.49 -3.55 22.45
N ILE A 281 -1.82 -2.26 22.42
CA ILE A 281 -1.54 -1.43 21.25
C ILE A 281 -0.12 -0.89 21.43
N GLY A 282 0.74 -1.23 20.47
CA GLY A 282 2.10 -0.73 20.38
C GLY A 282 2.20 0.58 19.60
N GLU A 283 3.06 0.60 18.61
CA GLU A 283 3.33 1.78 17.80
C GLU A 283 2.39 1.94 16.59
N ARG A 284 2.38 3.13 16.01
CA ARG A 284 1.76 3.43 14.72
C ARG A 284 2.85 3.71 13.69
N ILE A 285 2.60 3.34 12.45
CA ILE A 285 3.50 3.62 11.33
C ILE A 285 2.82 4.65 10.43
N ASP A 286 3.52 5.72 10.14
CA ASP A 286 3.06 6.77 9.25
C ASP A 286 3.11 6.37 7.78
N VAL A 287 2.32 7.04 6.96
CA VAL A 287 2.45 7.04 5.51
C VAL A 287 3.49 8.10 5.12
N PRO A 288 4.34 7.86 4.09
CA PRO A 288 5.32 8.85 3.67
C PRO A 288 4.68 10.20 3.30
N ALA A 289 5.27 11.30 3.75
CA ALA A 289 4.78 12.64 3.45
C ALA A 289 4.69 12.89 1.93
N SER A 290 5.63 12.36 1.15
CA SER A 290 5.60 12.42 -0.32
C SER A 290 4.33 11.81 -0.93
N PHE A 291 3.70 10.83 -0.27
CA PHE A 291 2.53 10.15 -0.78
C PHE A 291 1.26 11.02 -0.72
N PHE A 292 1.06 11.78 0.35
CA PHE A 292 -0.11 12.66 0.46
C PHE A 292 0.17 14.12 0.07
N GLY A 293 1.44 14.52 -0.11
CA GLY A 293 1.83 15.86 -0.56
C GLY A 293 2.17 16.81 0.56
N TYR A 294 2.67 17.97 0.17
CA TYR A 294 3.24 18.98 1.07
C TYR A 294 2.41 20.26 1.12
N ALA A 295 1.26 20.32 0.45
CA ALA A 295 0.39 21.49 0.52
C ALA A 295 -0.15 21.68 1.94
N ALA A 296 -0.45 22.94 2.31
CA ALA A 296 -0.98 23.28 3.61
C ALA A 296 -2.18 22.41 3.97
N ALA A 297 -2.02 21.53 4.92
CA ALA A 297 -2.97 20.49 5.33
C ALA A 297 -4.36 21.00 5.77
N GLY A 298 -4.60 22.31 5.77
CA GLY A 298 -5.86 22.93 6.18
C GLY A 298 -6.89 23.19 5.08
N SER A 299 -6.54 22.97 3.79
CA SER A 299 -7.41 23.35 2.67
C SER A 299 -8.27 22.20 2.11
N VAL A 300 -7.99 20.95 2.48
CA VAL A 300 -8.66 19.77 1.91
C VAL A 300 -9.56 19.09 2.92
N LYS A 301 -10.85 18.98 2.59
CA LYS A 301 -11.82 18.25 3.42
C LYS A 301 -11.74 16.75 3.13
N LEU A 302 -11.17 16.00 4.06
CA LEU A 302 -11.13 14.54 4.02
C LEU A 302 -12.52 13.94 4.31
N PRO A 303 -12.83 12.76 3.76
CA PRO A 303 -14.08 12.02 4.06
C PRO A 303 -14.24 11.68 5.54
N ALA A 304 -13.11 11.40 6.24
CA ALA A 304 -13.05 11.20 7.69
C ALA A 304 -11.70 11.68 8.21
N ASP A 305 -11.67 12.16 9.46
CA ASP A 305 -10.45 12.58 10.14
C ASP A 305 -9.51 11.38 10.34
N PRO A 306 -8.29 11.39 9.80
CA PRO A 306 -7.34 10.31 9.99
C PRO A 306 -6.70 10.28 11.39
N ALA A 307 -6.78 11.34 12.18
CA ALA A 307 -6.12 11.42 13.48
C ALA A 307 -6.51 10.24 14.41
N PRO A 308 -5.57 9.62 15.12
CA PRO A 308 -4.19 10.02 15.37
C PRO A 308 -3.16 9.53 14.33
N PHE A 309 -3.59 9.04 13.17
CA PHE A 309 -2.73 8.70 12.04
C PHE A 309 -2.53 9.94 11.16
N ASN A 310 -1.43 9.95 10.39
CA ASN A 310 -1.14 11.06 9.48
C ASN A 310 -1.89 10.96 8.12
N HIS A 311 -2.51 9.81 7.82
CA HIS A 311 -3.18 9.55 6.55
C HIS A 311 -4.41 8.65 6.71
N THR A 312 -5.27 8.59 5.68
CA THR A 312 -6.43 7.69 5.63
C THR A 312 -6.03 6.21 5.59
N THR A 313 -4.85 5.86 5.10
CA THR A 313 -4.21 4.55 5.34
C THR A 313 -3.65 4.56 6.76
N LYS A 314 -4.18 3.71 7.61
CA LYS A 314 -3.88 3.62 9.03
C LYS A 314 -3.12 2.33 9.30
N ILE A 315 -1.95 2.40 9.93
CA ILE A 315 -1.11 1.25 10.24
C ILE A 315 -0.80 1.24 11.73
N ALA A 316 -1.23 0.19 12.41
CA ALA A 316 -0.99 0.00 13.84
C ALA A 316 -0.32 -1.35 14.10
N ILE A 317 0.50 -1.43 15.13
CA ILE A 317 1.15 -2.65 15.59
C ILE A 317 0.56 -3.02 16.94
N LEU A 318 0.09 -4.25 17.05
CA LEU A 318 -0.38 -4.85 18.29
C LEU A 318 0.68 -5.80 18.80
N GLU A 319 0.89 -5.81 20.10
CA GLU A 319 1.71 -6.78 20.81
C GLU A 319 0.82 -7.88 21.40
N VAL A 320 1.24 -9.13 21.27
CA VAL A 320 0.46 -10.29 21.72
C VAL A 320 1.19 -11.00 22.82
N ARG A 321 0.48 -11.26 23.91
CA ARG A 321 0.88 -12.21 24.97
C ARG A 321 -0.03 -13.42 24.95
N ARG A 322 0.54 -14.58 25.19
CA ARG A 322 -0.25 -15.81 25.24
C ARG A 322 -0.41 -16.29 26.68
N LYS A 323 -1.62 -16.74 27.00
CA LYS A 323 -1.90 -17.35 28.31
C LYS A 323 -1.09 -18.65 28.53
N ASP A 324 -0.84 -19.40 27.47
CA ASP A 324 -0.10 -20.66 27.46
C ASP A 324 1.40 -20.51 27.23
N GLY A 325 1.90 -19.29 27.00
CA GLY A 325 3.32 -18.98 26.80
C GLY A 325 3.98 -19.66 25.61
N ARG A 326 3.23 -20.28 24.68
CA ARG A 326 3.81 -20.96 23.49
C ARG A 326 4.51 -19.97 22.55
N ARG A 327 5.71 -20.32 22.15
CA ARG A 327 6.56 -19.55 21.23
C ARG A 327 6.77 -20.28 19.91
#